data_850eaed8327da2823f6c82f8dc483e7c
#
_entry.id   850eaed8327da2823f6c82f8dc483e7c
#
_cell.length_a   1.000
_cell.length_b   1.000
_cell.length_c   1.000
_cell.angle_alpha   90.00
_cell.angle_beta   90.00
_cell.angle_gamma   90.00
#
_symmetry.space_group_name_H-M   'P 1'
#
loop_
_entity.id
_entity.type
_entity.pdbx_description
1 polymer ?
#
loop_
_entity_poly.entity_id
_entity_poly.type
_entity_poly.pdbx_seq_one_letter_code
_entity_poly.pdbx_strand_id
1 'polypeptide(L)'
;MSFPQEVLHLDLKKGDGPGVQTESILNISNLNVSHHDHHILKNINLNIPKGKITAFLGPSGCGKTTLLKSINRLTDLHGGMKVKGSIKLNGKEILNGSSDLPDLRQKMGLLSQRPFPLPMNIFDNVAFGLKIQGIKNKTEITHRVEFHLKQVALWDEVKDRLKSPATKLSIGQQQRLCLARGLAVNPEVILADEPTSALDPTSSRKIEEQFLELRKSYTIILVTHILRQTVRLADNIVFMYLGEVIEQGTPYDIFQNPQSDILKNYLSDGH
;
A
#
# COMPACT_ATOMS: atom_id res chain seq x y z
N MET A 1 -7.55 0.59 -31.93
CA MET A 1 -7.52 0.87 -30.48
C MET A 1 -6.11 1.33 -30.15
N SER A 2 -5.91 2.61 -29.93
CA SER A 2 -4.57 3.12 -29.58
C SER A 2 -4.44 3.08 -28.07
N PHE A 3 -3.64 2.16 -27.57
CA PHE A 3 -3.15 2.19 -26.18
C PHE A 3 -2.49 3.54 -25.91
N PRO A 4 -2.50 4.03 -24.66
CA PRO A 4 -1.73 5.21 -24.29
C PRO A 4 -0.29 4.98 -24.77
N GLN A 5 0.19 5.80 -25.71
CA GLN A 5 1.55 5.67 -26.31
C GLN A 5 2.65 5.58 -25.25
N GLU A 6 2.35 6.06 -24.08
CA GLU A 6 3.21 6.14 -22.90
C GLU A 6 3.53 4.79 -22.24
N VAL A 7 2.72 3.76 -22.47
CA VAL A 7 2.89 2.41 -21.88
C VAL A 7 3.53 1.45 -22.88
N LEU A 8 3.43 1.73 -24.18
CA LEU A 8 3.90 0.87 -25.28
C LEU A 8 5.42 0.63 -25.31
N HIS A 9 6.22 1.47 -24.65
CA HIS A 9 7.68 1.40 -24.65
C HIS A 9 8.29 0.90 -23.34
N LEU A 10 7.44 0.45 -22.38
CA LEU A 10 7.92 -0.05 -21.10
C LEU A 10 8.09 -1.56 -21.15
N ASP A 11 9.23 -2.06 -20.63
CA ASP A 11 9.44 -3.50 -20.42
C ASP A 11 8.46 -4.01 -19.36
N LEU A 12 7.35 -4.60 -19.80
CA LEU A 12 6.32 -5.12 -18.92
C LEU A 12 6.79 -6.42 -18.25
N LYS A 13 6.68 -6.47 -16.94
CA LYS A 13 6.99 -7.69 -16.18
C LYS A 13 6.02 -8.81 -16.59
N LYS A 14 6.58 -9.90 -17.10
CA LYS A 14 5.89 -11.18 -17.25
C LYS A 14 5.96 -11.91 -15.92
N GLY A 15 4.91 -12.68 -15.59
CA GLY A 15 4.88 -13.49 -14.39
C GLY A 15 6.01 -14.53 -14.36
N ASP A 16 6.38 -14.95 -13.17
CA ASP A 16 7.18 -16.15 -12.98
C ASP A 16 6.39 -17.29 -13.64
N GLY A 17 6.91 -17.93 -14.69
CA GLY A 17 6.19 -18.83 -15.58
C GLY A 17 5.29 -19.88 -14.90
N PRO A 18 4.48 -20.66 -15.65
CA PRO A 18 3.50 -21.57 -15.09
C PRO A 18 4.16 -22.61 -14.19
N GLY A 19 3.80 -22.62 -12.88
CA GLY A 19 4.27 -23.59 -11.90
C GLY A 19 4.89 -23.04 -10.63
N VAL A 20 5.20 -21.76 -10.53
CA VAL A 20 5.65 -21.15 -9.26
C VAL A 20 4.42 -20.83 -8.41
N GLN A 21 4.09 -21.70 -7.45
CA GLN A 21 3.11 -21.37 -6.40
C GLN A 21 3.75 -20.34 -5.48
N THR A 22 3.48 -19.07 -5.71
CA THR A 22 3.85 -18.00 -4.78
C THR A 22 2.99 -18.11 -3.51
N GLU A 23 3.65 -18.23 -2.35
CA GLU A 23 2.97 -18.20 -1.06
C GLU A 23 2.14 -16.90 -0.94
N SER A 24 0.86 -17.02 -0.60
CA SER A 24 -0.01 -15.88 -0.38
C SER A 24 0.07 -15.42 1.06
N ILE A 25 0.36 -14.14 1.30
CA ILE A 25 0.36 -13.55 2.64
C ILE A 25 -1.05 -13.18 3.09
N LEU A 26 -1.89 -12.74 2.14
CA LEU A 26 -3.29 -12.40 2.38
C LEU A 26 -4.20 -13.20 1.46
N ASN A 27 -5.24 -13.80 2.05
CA ASN A 27 -6.32 -14.46 1.33
C ASN A 27 -7.63 -13.77 1.70
N ILE A 28 -8.34 -13.24 0.73
CA ILE A 28 -9.62 -12.56 0.86
C ILE A 28 -10.67 -13.40 0.17
N SER A 29 -11.77 -13.72 0.87
CA SER A 29 -12.83 -14.57 0.32
C SER A 29 -14.21 -13.98 0.62
N ASN A 30 -15.02 -13.83 -0.43
CA ASN A 30 -16.40 -13.34 -0.39
C ASN A 30 -16.54 -12.05 0.42
N LEU A 31 -15.55 -11.13 0.33
CA LEU A 31 -15.56 -9.89 1.09
C LEU A 31 -16.61 -8.94 0.50
N ASN A 32 -17.54 -8.55 1.34
CA ASN A 32 -18.58 -7.56 1.04
C ASN A 32 -18.48 -6.44 2.07
N VAL A 33 -18.51 -5.20 1.59
CA VAL A 33 -18.49 -4.00 2.44
C VAL A 33 -19.61 -3.09 2.04
N SER A 34 -20.42 -2.66 3.01
CA SER A 34 -21.46 -1.67 2.81
C SER A 34 -21.40 -0.56 3.86
N HIS A 35 -21.83 0.62 3.49
CA HIS A 35 -22.06 1.74 4.40
C HIS A 35 -23.54 2.07 4.38
N HIS A 36 -24.24 1.82 5.49
CA HIS A 36 -25.69 1.76 5.55
C HIS A 36 -26.24 0.78 4.47
N ASP A 37 -27.04 1.27 3.52
CA ASP A 37 -27.65 0.48 2.45
C ASP A 37 -26.85 0.51 1.13
N HIS A 38 -25.71 1.25 1.11
CA HIS A 38 -24.87 1.35 -0.07
C HIS A 38 -23.77 0.30 -0.09
N HIS A 39 -23.80 -0.60 -1.08
CA HIS A 39 -22.75 -1.60 -1.28
C HIS A 39 -21.52 -0.95 -1.94
N ILE A 40 -20.37 -0.97 -1.23
CA ILE A 40 -19.10 -0.41 -1.70
C ILE A 40 -18.23 -1.49 -2.31
N LEU A 41 -18.13 -2.66 -1.65
CA LEU A 41 -17.40 -3.82 -2.18
C LEU A 41 -18.36 -5.00 -2.27
N LYS A 42 -18.25 -5.76 -3.37
CA LYS A 42 -19.15 -6.84 -3.71
C LYS A 42 -18.35 -8.09 -4.04
N ASN A 43 -18.47 -9.12 -3.19
CA ASN A 43 -17.92 -10.46 -3.40
C ASN A 43 -16.44 -10.46 -3.82
N ILE A 44 -15.60 -9.68 -3.14
CA ILE A 44 -14.17 -9.62 -3.44
C ILE A 44 -13.49 -10.94 -3.04
N ASN A 45 -12.79 -11.54 -4.01
CA ASN A 45 -11.99 -12.74 -3.85
C ASN A 45 -10.59 -12.47 -4.39
N LEU A 46 -9.55 -12.50 -3.53
CA LEU A 46 -8.19 -12.14 -3.88
C LEU A 46 -7.17 -12.95 -3.09
N ASN A 47 -6.06 -13.26 -3.75
CA ASN A 47 -4.85 -13.78 -3.10
C ASN A 47 -3.70 -12.82 -3.37
N ILE A 48 -3.10 -12.29 -2.31
CA ILE A 48 -1.97 -11.35 -2.39
C ILE A 48 -0.68 -12.13 -2.18
N PRO A 49 0.20 -12.19 -3.18
CA PRO A 49 1.46 -12.91 -3.08
C PRO A 49 2.43 -12.21 -2.13
N LYS A 50 3.16 -13.00 -1.32
CA LYS A 50 4.17 -12.54 -0.39
C LYS A 50 5.41 -12.00 -1.11
N GLY A 51 6.01 -10.92 -0.59
CA GLY A 51 7.25 -10.34 -1.13
C GLY A 51 7.10 -9.72 -2.52
N LYS A 52 5.89 -9.36 -2.92
CA LYS A 52 5.57 -8.73 -4.19
C LYS A 52 4.86 -7.39 -3.97
N ILE A 53 4.85 -6.54 -5.00
CA ILE A 53 4.01 -5.35 -5.05
C ILE A 53 2.73 -5.70 -5.80
N THR A 54 1.58 -5.67 -5.12
CA THR A 54 0.26 -5.79 -5.75
C THR A 54 -0.37 -4.41 -5.85
N ALA A 55 -0.68 -3.96 -7.06
CA ALA A 55 -1.35 -2.68 -7.30
C ALA A 55 -2.86 -2.88 -7.46
N PHE A 56 -3.66 -2.13 -6.68
CA PHE A 56 -5.10 -1.98 -6.92
C PHE A 56 -5.32 -0.80 -7.86
N LEU A 57 -5.74 -1.10 -9.08
CA LEU A 57 -5.95 -0.16 -10.17
C LEU A 57 -7.45 0.00 -10.44
N GLY A 58 -7.89 1.16 -10.91
CA GLY A 58 -9.27 1.42 -11.31
C GLY A 58 -9.67 2.88 -11.09
N PRO A 59 -10.85 3.28 -11.58
CA PRO A 59 -11.32 4.66 -11.49
C PRO A 59 -11.54 5.11 -10.04
N SER A 60 -11.58 6.44 -9.84
CA SER A 60 -11.88 7.02 -8.54
C SER A 60 -13.27 6.56 -8.05
N GLY A 61 -13.39 6.26 -6.77
CA GLY A 61 -14.64 5.81 -6.16
C GLY A 61 -14.99 4.33 -6.36
N CYS A 62 -14.21 3.52 -7.09
CA CYS A 62 -14.52 2.10 -7.32
C CYS A 62 -14.30 1.18 -6.10
N GLY A 63 -13.84 1.70 -4.95
CA GLY A 63 -13.72 0.92 -3.71
C GLY A 63 -12.29 0.55 -3.29
N LYS A 64 -11.22 0.93 -4.02
CA LYS A 64 -9.82 0.58 -3.73
C LYS A 64 -9.38 0.92 -2.30
N THR A 65 -9.56 2.17 -1.89
CA THR A 65 -9.26 2.64 -0.52
C THR A 65 -10.09 1.91 0.53
N THR A 66 -11.35 1.58 0.22
CA THR A 66 -12.21 0.82 1.13
C THR A 66 -11.68 -0.60 1.30
N LEU A 67 -11.26 -1.26 0.21
CA LEU A 67 -10.62 -2.57 0.27
C LEU A 67 -9.34 -2.52 1.11
N LEU A 68 -8.47 -1.54 0.85
CA LEU A 68 -7.24 -1.35 1.60
C LEU A 68 -7.51 -1.16 3.11
N LYS A 69 -8.49 -0.32 3.48
CA LYS A 69 -8.90 -0.07 4.86
C LYS A 69 -9.59 -1.28 5.51
N SER A 70 -10.23 -2.14 4.73
CA SER A 70 -10.81 -3.37 5.25
C SER A 70 -9.75 -4.38 5.65
N ILE A 71 -8.63 -4.45 4.93
CA ILE A 71 -7.51 -5.35 5.19
C ILE A 71 -6.90 -5.09 6.58
N ASN A 72 -6.77 -3.82 7.02
CA ASN A 72 -6.24 -3.48 8.35
C ASN A 72 -7.32 -3.12 9.37
N ARG A 73 -8.59 -3.38 9.03
CA ARG A 73 -9.75 -3.13 9.89
C ARG A 73 -9.91 -1.67 10.33
N LEU A 74 -9.45 -0.73 9.51
CA LEU A 74 -9.75 0.69 9.73
C LEU A 74 -11.21 1.03 9.42
N THR A 75 -11.90 0.21 8.62
CA THR A 75 -13.35 0.32 8.40
C THR A 75 -14.15 0.21 9.69
N ASP A 76 -13.66 -0.50 10.70
CA ASP A 76 -14.31 -0.64 12.01
C ASP A 76 -14.42 0.68 12.79
N LEU A 77 -13.58 1.67 12.42
CA LEU A 77 -13.62 3.00 13.05
C LEU A 77 -14.69 3.92 12.45
N HIS A 78 -15.32 3.51 11.36
CA HIS A 78 -16.36 4.30 10.68
C HIS A 78 -17.75 3.75 11.01
N GLY A 79 -18.56 4.55 11.68
CA GLY A 79 -19.96 4.20 11.98
C GLY A 79 -20.75 3.86 10.71
N GLY A 80 -21.64 2.88 10.77
CA GLY A 80 -22.48 2.46 9.64
C GLY A 80 -21.80 1.52 8.64
N MET A 81 -20.49 1.26 8.76
CA MET A 81 -19.80 0.28 7.93
C MET A 81 -20.12 -1.15 8.39
N LYS A 82 -20.46 -2.01 7.45
CA LYS A 82 -20.65 -3.46 7.66
C LYS A 82 -19.71 -4.21 6.75
N VAL A 83 -18.87 -5.05 7.34
CA VAL A 83 -17.89 -5.88 6.62
C VAL A 83 -18.28 -7.34 6.83
N LYS A 84 -18.43 -8.12 5.75
CA LYS A 84 -18.76 -9.55 5.76
C LYS A 84 -17.82 -10.29 4.83
N GLY A 85 -17.51 -11.53 5.16
CA GLY A 85 -16.57 -12.36 4.39
C GLY A 85 -15.44 -12.85 5.28
N SER A 86 -14.31 -13.15 4.67
CA SER A 86 -13.10 -13.61 5.35
C SER A 86 -11.88 -12.88 4.81
N ILE A 87 -11.01 -12.43 5.70
CA ILE A 87 -9.65 -11.98 5.38
C ILE A 87 -8.69 -12.75 6.28
N LYS A 88 -7.73 -13.44 5.67
CA LYS A 88 -6.69 -14.18 6.40
C LYS A 88 -5.32 -13.58 6.13
N LEU A 89 -4.58 -13.28 7.20
CA LEU A 89 -3.16 -12.92 7.17
C LEU A 89 -2.35 -14.14 7.59
N ASN A 90 -1.45 -14.63 6.73
CA ASN A 90 -0.67 -15.87 6.97
C ASN A 90 -1.58 -17.03 7.42
N GLY A 91 -2.72 -17.21 6.77
CA GLY A 91 -3.70 -18.25 7.09
C GLY A 91 -4.58 -17.98 8.32
N LYS A 92 -4.28 -16.95 9.14
CA LYS A 92 -5.05 -16.60 10.33
C LYS A 92 -6.17 -15.61 10.00
N GLU A 93 -7.42 -15.96 10.36
CA GLU A 93 -8.59 -15.07 10.16
C GLU A 93 -8.44 -13.79 10.98
N ILE A 94 -8.73 -12.62 10.34
CA ILE A 94 -8.58 -11.31 10.95
C ILE A 94 -9.88 -10.48 11.04
N LEU A 95 -10.93 -10.84 10.28
CA LEU A 95 -12.23 -10.16 10.38
C LEU A 95 -13.10 -10.74 11.50
N ASN A 96 -13.23 -12.06 11.53
CA ASN A 96 -14.15 -12.79 12.36
C ASN A 96 -13.38 -13.47 13.51
N GLY A 97 -13.01 -12.73 14.53
CA GLY A 97 -12.28 -13.36 15.64
C GLY A 97 -11.81 -12.35 16.69
N SER A 98 -11.23 -12.87 17.75
CA SER A 98 -10.58 -12.10 18.82
C SER A 98 -9.20 -11.59 18.40
N SER A 99 -9.04 -11.13 17.14
CA SER A 99 -7.76 -10.57 16.70
C SER A 99 -7.46 -9.31 17.50
N ASP A 100 -6.30 -9.27 18.13
CA ASP A 100 -5.78 -8.05 18.75
C ASP A 100 -5.53 -7.01 17.66
N LEU A 101 -6.36 -5.95 17.63
CA LEU A 101 -6.27 -4.91 16.61
C LEU A 101 -4.94 -4.15 16.64
N PRO A 102 -4.36 -3.81 17.79
CA PRO A 102 -3.01 -3.28 17.87
C PRO A 102 -1.96 -4.17 17.21
N ASP A 103 -1.94 -5.48 17.51
CA ASP A 103 -1.02 -6.46 16.90
C ASP A 103 -1.23 -6.54 15.38
N LEU A 104 -2.48 -6.62 14.92
CA LEU A 104 -2.82 -6.63 13.50
C LEU A 104 -2.30 -5.37 12.78
N ARG A 105 -2.57 -4.19 13.34
CA ARG A 105 -2.18 -2.91 12.73
C ARG A 105 -0.68 -2.67 12.78
N GLN A 106 0.02 -3.26 13.75
CA GLN A 106 1.48 -3.28 13.77
C GLN A 106 2.05 -4.08 12.60
N LYS A 107 1.44 -5.21 12.25
CA LYS A 107 1.84 -6.05 11.10
C LYS A 107 1.53 -5.42 9.74
N MET A 108 0.67 -4.40 9.72
CA MET A 108 0.20 -3.74 8.50
C MET A 108 0.44 -2.23 8.56
N GLY A 109 1.63 -1.80 8.16
CA GLY A 109 1.95 -0.36 8.09
C GLY A 109 1.11 0.34 7.03
N LEU A 110 0.41 1.43 7.40
CA LEU A 110 -0.39 2.22 6.47
C LEU A 110 0.31 3.53 6.12
N LEU A 111 0.47 3.77 4.83
CA LEU A 111 0.88 5.03 4.25
C LEU A 111 -0.32 5.67 3.53
N SER A 112 -0.84 6.74 4.09
CA SER A 112 -2.02 7.44 3.57
C SER A 112 -1.66 8.38 2.42
N GLN A 113 -2.65 8.74 1.60
CA GLN A 113 -2.54 9.68 0.50
C GLN A 113 -1.95 11.04 0.92
N ARG A 114 -2.41 11.58 2.04
CA ARG A 114 -1.81 12.77 2.68
C ARG A 114 -0.96 12.32 3.86
N PRO A 115 0.28 12.81 3.98
CA PRO A 115 1.10 12.49 5.14
C PRO A 115 0.52 13.11 6.42
N PHE A 116 0.52 12.33 7.49
CA PHE A 116 0.14 12.78 8.83
C PHE A 116 1.28 12.51 9.81
N PRO A 117 2.32 13.36 9.83
CA PRO A 117 3.32 13.30 10.89
C PRO A 117 2.65 13.61 12.23
N LEU A 118 3.04 12.91 13.28
CA LEU A 118 2.59 13.21 14.63
C LEU A 118 3.08 14.61 15.02
N PRO A 119 2.38 15.35 15.93
CA PRO A 119 2.78 16.67 16.40
C PRO A 119 4.02 16.59 17.31
N MET A 120 5.08 16.01 16.79
CA MET A 120 6.36 15.73 17.44
C MET A 120 7.51 16.13 16.51
N ASN A 121 8.75 16.08 17.02
CA ASN A 121 9.93 16.24 16.20
C ASN A 121 10.14 15.02 15.26
N ILE A 122 11.10 15.13 14.34
CA ILE A 122 11.41 14.10 13.34
C ILE A 122 11.82 12.78 14.01
N PHE A 123 12.73 12.84 14.98
CA PHE A 123 13.21 11.67 15.72
C PHE A 123 12.07 10.95 16.44
N ASP A 124 11.27 11.69 17.20
CA ASP A 124 10.20 11.11 18.00
C ASP A 124 9.06 10.53 17.12
N ASN A 125 8.85 11.04 15.90
CA ASN A 125 7.92 10.42 14.94
C ASN A 125 8.32 8.97 14.64
N VAL A 126 9.59 8.72 14.32
CA VAL A 126 10.07 7.36 13.99
C VAL A 126 10.17 6.50 15.24
N ALA A 127 10.66 7.08 16.35
CA ALA A 127 10.82 6.39 17.63
C ALA A 127 9.50 6.03 18.31
N PHE A 128 8.37 6.63 17.91
CA PHE A 128 7.08 6.47 18.59
C PHE A 128 6.62 5.01 18.69
N GLY A 129 6.60 4.30 17.56
CA GLY A 129 6.21 2.90 17.53
C GLY A 129 7.14 2.01 18.35
N LEU A 130 8.45 2.25 18.31
CA LEU A 130 9.45 1.52 19.09
C LEU A 130 9.21 1.66 20.60
N LYS A 131 8.90 2.88 21.03
CA LYS A 131 8.58 3.17 22.44
C LYS A 131 7.28 2.44 22.90
N ILE A 132 6.26 2.41 22.05
CA ILE A 132 5.01 1.68 22.33
C ILE A 132 5.27 0.17 22.44
N GLN A 133 6.17 -0.39 21.63
CA GLN A 133 6.62 -1.78 21.72
C GLN A 133 7.43 -2.08 22.99
N GLY A 134 7.66 -1.08 23.86
CA GLY A 134 8.38 -1.23 25.11
C GLY A 134 9.91 -1.17 25.01
N ILE A 135 10.46 -0.76 23.87
CA ILE A 135 11.90 -0.58 23.71
C ILE A 135 12.33 0.66 24.50
N LYS A 136 13.16 0.45 25.54
CA LYS A 136 13.63 1.49 26.45
C LYS A 136 15.08 1.92 26.22
N ASN A 137 15.86 1.08 25.53
CA ASN A 137 17.28 1.34 25.27
C ASN A 137 17.43 2.51 24.27
N LYS A 138 17.96 3.63 24.75
CA LYS A 138 18.11 4.86 23.95
C LYS A 138 19.06 4.65 22.75
N THR A 139 20.13 3.89 22.91
CA THR A 139 21.08 3.61 21.84
C THR A 139 20.43 2.79 20.75
N GLU A 140 19.66 1.76 21.10
CA GLU A 140 18.91 0.94 20.16
C GLU A 140 17.87 1.78 19.39
N ILE A 141 17.09 2.62 20.11
CA ILE A 141 16.12 3.52 19.47
C ILE A 141 16.81 4.44 18.47
N THR A 142 17.95 5.05 18.86
CA THR A 142 18.70 5.96 17.98
C THR A 142 19.18 5.25 16.72
N HIS A 143 19.74 4.06 16.87
CA HIS A 143 20.19 3.25 15.74
C HIS A 143 19.05 2.86 14.80
N ARG A 144 17.90 2.43 15.34
CA ARG A 144 16.71 2.07 14.53
C ARG A 144 16.13 3.29 13.82
N VAL A 145 16.07 4.45 14.48
CA VAL A 145 15.61 5.71 13.86
C VAL A 145 16.51 6.07 12.68
N GLU A 146 17.82 6.05 12.86
CA GLU A 146 18.78 6.32 11.78
C GLU A 146 18.62 5.31 10.64
N PHE A 147 18.53 4.02 10.95
CA PHE A 147 18.34 2.95 9.97
C PHE A 147 17.10 3.19 9.09
N HIS A 148 15.94 3.43 9.70
CA HIS A 148 14.70 3.62 8.95
C HIS A 148 14.66 4.95 8.19
N LEU A 149 15.28 6.01 8.70
CA LEU A 149 15.43 7.25 7.93
C LEU A 149 16.35 7.08 6.72
N LYS A 150 17.40 6.26 6.83
CA LYS A 150 18.24 5.87 5.68
C LYS A 150 17.47 5.02 4.69
N GLN A 151 16.70 4.05 5.17
CA GLN A 151 15.90 3.14 4.36
C GLN A 151 14.88 3.87 3.45
N VAL A 152 14.40 5.04 3.86
CA VAL A 152 13.50 5.89 3.07
C VAL A 152 14.21 7.08 2.40
N ALA A 153 15.54 7.06 2.31
CA ALA A 153 16.38 8.13 1.74
C ALA A 153 16.05 9.53 2.31
N LEU A 154 15.77 9.63 3.60
CA LEU A 154 15.49 10.90 4.29
C LEU A 154 16.61 11.33 5.23
N TRP A 155 17.49 10.42 5.65
CA TRP A 155 18.52 10.66 6.65
C TRP A 155 19.38 11.88 6.35
N ASP A 156 19.98 11.96 5.16
CA ASP A 156 20.90 13.03 4.81
C ASP A 156 20.25 14.42 4.76
N GLU A 157 18.94 14.46 4.57
CA GLU A 157 18.17 15.72 4.56
C GLU A 157 17.81 16.20 5.97
N VAL A 158 17.85 15.32 6.99
CA VAL A 158 17.33 15.64 8.33
C VAL A 158 18.26 15.35 9.50
N LYS A 159 19.39 14.66 9.30
CA LYS A 159 20.32 14.21 10.36
C LYS A 159 20.76 15.32 11.31
N ASP A 160 20.94 16.53 10.80
CA ASP A 160 21.41 17.70 11.58
C ASP A 160 20.25 18.45 12.28
N ARG A 161 19.00 18.03 12.04
CA ARG A 161 17.79 18.69 12.57
C ARG A 161 16.71 17.72 13.07
N LEU A 162 17.11 16.57 13.59
CA LEU A 162 16.19 15.53 14.08
C LEU A 162 15.23 16.00 15.19
N LYS A 163 15.61 17.03 15.93
CA LYS A 163 14.77 17.66 16.98
C LYS A 163 13.82 18.74 16.44
N SER A 164 13.89 19.08 15.17
CA SER A 164 12.96 20.01 14.54
C SER A 164 11.56 19.42 14.43
N PRO A 165 10.49 20.22 14.54
CA PRO A 165 9.12 19.77 14.34
C PRO A 165 8.94 19.14 12.97
N ALA A 166 8.30 17.97 12.91
CA ALA A 166 8.05 17.24 11.65
C ALA A 166 7.17 18.03 10.68
N THR A 167 6.35 18.95 11.16
CA THR A 167 5.51 19.85 10.36
C THR A 167 6.29 20.85 9.49
N LYS A 168 7.58 21.06 9.78
CA LYS A 168 8.48 21.92 8.99
C LYS A 168 9.08 21.22 7.76
N LEU A 169 8.83 19.93 7.61
CA LEU A 169 9.25 19.17 6.45
C LEU A 169 8.36 19.47 5.23
N SER A 170 8.92 19.38 4.02
CA SER A 170 8.12 19.39 2.80
C SER A 170 7.16 18.18 2.75
N ILE A 171 6.12 18.23 1.93
CA ILE A 171 5.12 17.15 1.84
C ILE A 171 5.81 15.81 1.49
N GLY A 172 6.74 15.80 0.52
CA GLY A 172 7.50 14.59 0.18
C GLY A 172 8.42 14.09 1.31
N GLN A 173 9.02 14.98 2.10
CA GLN A 173 9.77 14.61 3.29
C GLN A 173 8.86 14.05 4.39
N GLN A 174 7.68 14.64 4.58
CA GLN A 174 6.67 14.14 5.52
C GLN A 174 6.17 12.76 5.12
N GLN A 175 5.97 12.50 3.82
CA GLN A 175 5.56 11.20 3.31
C GLN A 175 6.62 10.13 3.62
N ARG A 176 7.89 10.42 3.34
CA ARG A 176 9.01 9.53 3.69
C ARG A 176 9.17 9.35 5.20
N LEU A 177 8.93 10.39 6.01
CA LEU A 177 8.93 10.27 7.47
C LEU A 177 7.82 9.34 7.96
N CYS A 178 6.60 9.46 7.41
CA CYS A 178 5.48 8.57 7.74
C CYS A 178 5.78 7.11 7.34
N LEU A 179 6.46 6.91 6.20
CA LEU A 179 6.92 5.59 5.78
C LEU A 179 7.96 5.03 6.75
N ALA A 180 9.00 5.82 7.12
CA ALA A 180 10.01 5.42 8.12
C ALA A 180 9.38 5.04 9.46
N ARG A 181 8.40 5.83 9.93
CA ARG A 181 7.63 5.53 11.14
C ARG A 181 6.90 4.19 11.06
N GLY A 182 6.25 3.92 9.92
CA GLY A 182 5.56 2.65 9.68
C GLY A 182 6.51 1.45 9.63
N LEU A 183 7.68 1.61 9.03
CA LEU A 183 8.71 0.57 8.93
C LEU A 183 9.36 0.27 10.29
N ALA A 184 9.46 1.26 11.19
CA ALA A 184 10.13 1.12 12.48
C ALA A 184 9.52 0.02 13.37
N VAL A 185 8.24 -0.30 13.20
CA VAL A 185 7.55 -1.38 13.94
C VAL A 185 7.69 -2.74 13.26
N ASN A 186 8.46 -2.84 12.17
CA ASN A 186 8.72 -4.06 11.41
C ASN A 186 7.45 -4.75 10.90
N PRO A 187 6.65 -4.09 10.06
CA PRO A 187 5.41 -4.66 9.52
C PRO A 187 5.70 -5.85 8.58
N GLU A 188 4.71 -6.70 8.36
CA GLU A 188 4.74 -7.77 7.35
C GLU A 188 4.23 -7.28 5.98
N VAL A 189 3.29 -6.32 6.02
CA VAL A 189 2.65 -5.74 4.83
C VAL A 189 2.66 -4.22 4.92
N ILE A 190 3.00 -3.55 3.83
CA ILE A 190 2.87 -2.11 3.65
C ILE A 190 1.62 -1.85 2.81
N LEU A 191 0.68 -1.12 3.36
CA LEU A 191 -0.53 -0.65 2.69
C LEU A 191 -0.30 0.80 2.28
N ALA A 192 -0.29 1.11 0.98
CA ALA A 192 -0.04 2.45 0.47
C ALA A 192 -1.26 2.96 -0.33
N ASP A 193 -1.95 3.95 0.19
CA ASP A 193 -3.13 4.55 -0.42
C ASP A 193 -2.74 5.82 -1.19
N GLU A 194 -2.60 5.73 -2.51
CA GLU A 194 -2.20 6.81 -3.41
C GLU A 194 -1.01 7.66 -2.91
N PRO A 195 0.12 7.03 -2.52
CA PRO A 195 1.16 7.66 -1.70
C PRO A 195 1.92 8.80 -2.40
N THR A 196 1.71 8.98 -3.70
CA THR A 196 2.41 9.97 -4.53
C THR A 196 1.50 11.03 -5.13
N SER A 197 0.17 10.92 -4.97
CA SER A 197 -0.80 11.80 -5.63
C SER A 197 -0.68 13.28 -5.24
N ALA A 198 -0.16 13.59 -4.05
CA ALA A 198 0.03 14.96 -3.56
C ALA A 198 1.47 15.48 -3.74
N LEU A 199 2.33 14.73 -4.45
CA LEU A 199 3.76 15.02 -4.56
C LEU A 199 4.12 15.56 -5.95
N ASP A 200 5.18 16.36 -5.99
CA ASP A 200 5.84 16.72 -7.24
C ASP A 200 6.51 15.49 -7.89
N PRO A 201 6.81 15.53 -9.21
CA PRO A 201 7.37 14.37 -9.93
C PRO A 201 8.67 13.83 -9.33
N THR A 202 9.54 14.71 -8.82
CA THR A 202 10.82 14.30 -8.22
C THR A 202 10.63 13.56 -6.91
N SER A 203 9.75 14.09 -6.03
CA SER A 203 9.39 13.45 -4.76
C SER A 203 8.65 12.13 -4.99
N SER A 204 7.76 12.08 -6.00
CA SER A 204 7.06 10.86 -6.39
C SER A 204 8.04 9.76 -6.79
N ARG A 205 9.01 10.07 -7.64
CA ARG A 205 10.04 9.12 -8.10
C ARG A 205 10.84 8.56 -6.93
N LYS A 206 11.24 9.40 -5.97
CA LYS A 206 11.94 8.94 -4.76
C LYS A 206 11.12 7.92 -3.97
N ILE A 207 9.82 8.14 -3.79
CA ILE A 207 8.93 7.18 -3.10
C ILE A 207 8.83 5.87 -3.89
N GLU A 208 8.72 5.94 -5.21
CA GLU A 208 8.64 4.75 -6.07
C GLU A 208 9.93 3.92 -6.00
N GLU A 209 11.10 4.55 -6.04
CA GLU A 209 12.40 3.89 -5.87
C GLU A 209 12.48 3.21 -4.50
N GLN A 210 11.97 3.85 -3.43
CA GLN A 210 11.92 3.23 -2.12
C GLN A 210 11.01 2.00 -2.10
N PHE A 211 9.85 2.01 -2.77
CA PHE A 211 9.00 0.81 -2.85
C PHE A 211 9.69 -0.34 -3.58
N LEU A 212 10.44 -0.07 -4.65
CA LEU A 212 11.22 -1.11 -5.33
C LEU A 212 12.31 -1.73 -4.44
N GLU A 213 12.94 -0.95 -3.58
CA GLU A 213 13.89 -1.48 -2.59
C GLU A 213 13.18 -2.23 -1.45
N LEU A 214 12.10 -1.67 -0.92
CA LEU A 214 11.35 -2.24 0.19
C LEU A 214 10.69 -3.58 -0.16
N ARG A 215 10.28 -3.82 -1.41
CA ARG A 215 9.68 -5.09 -1.83
C ARG A 215 10.59 -6.29 -1.63
N LYS A 216 11.90 -6.08 -1.51
CA LYS A 216 12.87 -7.16 -1.21
C LYS A 216 12.66 -7.77 0.19
N SER A 217 12.03 -7.02 1.10
CA SER A 217 11.82 -7.41 2.50
C SER A 217 10.37 -7.39 2.95
N TYR A 218 9.51 -6.70 2.21
CA TYR A 218 8.10 -6.48 2.59
C TYR A 218 7.15 -6.85 1.46
N THR A 219 5.94 -7.25 1.80
CA THR A 219 4.83 -7.28 0.84
C THR A 219 4.21 -5.89 0.77
N ILE A 220 3.90 -5.40 -0.43
CA ILE A 220 3.35 -4.05 -0.61
C ILE A 220 2.03 -4.14 -1.37
N ILE A 221 0.99 -3.49 -0.82
CA ILE A 221 -0.28 -3.28 -1.51
C ILE A 221 -0.37 -1.78 -1.81
N LEU A 222 -0.40 -1.44 -3.09
CA LEU A 222 -0.41 -0.07 -3.58
C LEU A 222 -1.77 0.23 -4.23
N VAL A 223 -2.49 1.23 -3.71
CA VAL A 223 -3.63 1.82 -4.41
C VAL A 223 -3.13 2.96 -5.28
N THR A 224 -3.48 2.93 -6.54
CA THR A 224 -3.15 4.01 -7.49
C THR A 224 -4.16 4.04 -8.65
N HIS A 225 -4.29 5.20 -9.28
CA HIS A 225 -4.98 5.38 -10.56
C HIS A 225 -3.98 5.72 -11.68
N ILE A 226 -2.68 5.79 -11.38
CA ILE A 226 -1.62 6.20 -12.33
C ILE A 226 -1.08 4.96 -13.05
N LEU A 227 -1.41 4.79 -14.33
CA LEU A 227 -0.99 3.65 -15.14
C LEU A 227 0.53 3.48 -15.21
N ARG A 228 1.28 4.56 -15.45
CA ARG A 228 2.74 4.54 -15.51
C ARG A 228 3.38 4.05 -14.20
N GLN A 229 2.85 4.46 -13.06
CA GLN A 229 3.30 4.02 -11.75
C GLN A 229 3.04 2.52 -11.58
N THR A 230 1.85 2.06 -11.96
CA THR A 230 1.46 0.66 -11.90
C THR A 230 2.43 -0.21 -12.69
N VAL A 231 2.73 0.17 -13.94
CA VAL A 231 3.67 -0.58 -14.80
C VAL A 231 5.07 -0.67 -14.19
N ARG A 232 5.57 0.43 -13.61
CA ARG A 232 6.93 0.45 -13.04
C ARG A 232 7.06 -0.36 -11.75
N LEU A 233 6.04 -0.31 -10.90
CA LEU A 233 6.13 -0.86 -9.55
C LEU A 233 5.56 -2.26 -9.43
N ALA A 234 4.39 -2.51 -9.99
CA ALA A 234 3.62 -3.70 -9.70
C ALA A 234 4.29 -4.98 -10.24
N ASP A 235 4.19 -6.03 -9.44
CA ASP A 235 4.44 -7.41 -9.86
C ASP A 235 3.11 -8.12 -10.18
N ASN A 236 2.01 -7.66 -9.53
CA ASN A 236 0.66 -8.12 -9.77
C ASN A 236 -0.31 -6.93 -9.74
N ILE A 237 -1.34 -6.96 -10.56
CA ILE A 237 -2.35 -5.91 -10.67
C ILE A 237 -3.73 -6.52 -10.44
N VAL A 238 -4.55 -5.82 -9.67
CA VAL A 238 -5.96 -6.11 -9.46
C VAL A 238 -6.74 -4.92 -9.98
N PHE A 239 -7.42 -5.10 -11.09
CA PHE A 239 -8.28 -4.07 -11.66
C PHE A 239 -9.67 -4.13 -11.04
N MET A 240 -10.11 -3.01 -10.47
CA MET A 240 -11.39 -2.87 -9.78
C MET A 240 -12.30 -1.89 -10.50
N TYR A 241 -13.59 -2.23 -10.56
CA TYR A 241 -14.62 -1.37 -11.11
C TYR A 241 -15.94 -1.55 -10.35
N LEU A 242 -16.59 -0.47 -9.95
CA LEU A 242 -17.90 -0.45 -9.23
C LEU A 242 -17.99 -1.44 -8.04
N GLY A 243 -16.92 -1.57 -7.28
CA GLY A 243 -16.86 -2.41 -6.08
C GLY A 243 -16.53 -3.87 -6.33
N GLU A 244 -16.18 -4.25 -7.54
CA GLU A 244 -15.86 -5.61 -7.94
C GLU A 244 -14.43 -5.73 -8.47
N VAL A 245 -13.83 -6.91 -8.35
CA VAL A 245 -12.58 -7.27 -9.06
C VAL A 245 -12.99 -7.77 -10.43
N ILE A 246 -12.59 -7.04 -11.46
CA ILE A 246 -12.91 -7.37 -12.84
C ILE A 246 -11.85 -8.29 -13.45
N GLU A 247 -10.58 -7.96 -13.19
CA GLU A 247 -9.47 -8.72 -13.75
C GLU A 247 -8.24 -8.60 -12.83
N GLN A 248 -7.42 -9.65 -12.78
CA GLN A 248 -6.16 -9.66 -12.08
C GLN A 248 -5.11 -10.41 -12.88
N GLY A 249 -3.86 -9.95 -12.79
CA GLY A 249 -2.76 -10.56 -13.52
C GLY A 249 -1.46 -9.78 -13.38
N THR A 250 -0.46 -10.20 -14.15
CA THR A 250 0.80 -9.45 -14.24
C THR A 250 0.59 -8.14 -15.02
N PRO A 251 1.52 -7.18 -14.95
CA PRO A 251 1.47 -6.01 -15.83
C PRO A 251 1.34 -6.37 -17.31
N TYR A 252 1.99 -7.45 -17.75
CA TYR A 252 1.87 -7.91 -19.11
C TYR A 252 0.43 -8.34 -19.46
N ASP A 253 -0.22 -9.14 -18.58
CA ASP A 253 -1.59 -9.60 -18.82
C ASP A 253 -2.57 -8.44 -18.90
N ILE A 254 -2.51 -7.54 -17.91
CA ILE A 254 -3.44 -6.41 -17.78
C ILE A 254 -3.28 -5.38 -18.90
N PHE A 255 -2.05 -5.08 -19.33
CA PHE A 255 -1.80 -4.02 -20.31
C PHE A 255 -1.68 -4.52 -21.76
N GLN A 256 -1.25 -5.77 -22.00
CA GLN A 256 -1.06 -6.30 -23.37
C GLN A 256 -2.14 -7.28 -23.79
N ASN A 257 -2.79 -7.93 -22.82
CA ASN A 257 -3.78 -8.96 -23.13
C ASN A 257 -5.04 -8.85 -22.24
N PRO A 258 -5.64 -7.63 -22.08
CA PRO A 258 -6.83 -7.46 -21.26
C PRO A 258 -7.99 -8.30 -21.82
N GLN A 259 -8.64 -9.06 -20.94
CA GLN A 259 -9.76 -9.94 -21.33
C GLN A 259 -11.10 -9.20 -21.25
N SER A 260 -11.27 -8.36 -20.21
CA SER A 260 -12.50 -7.63 -19.99
C SER A 260 -12.61 -6.39 -20.87
N ASP A 261 -13.78 -6.17 -21.48
CA ASP A 261 -14.05 -4.94 -22.24
C ASP A 261 -14.08 -3.70 -21.35
N ILE A 262 -14.43 -3.85 -20.08
CA ILE A 262 -14.38 -2.75 -19.09
C ILE A 262 -12.93 -2.28 -18.92
N LEU A 263 -11.99 -3.23 -18.77
CA LEU A 263 -10.57 -2.91 -18.66
C LEU A 263 -10.03 -2.30 -19.96
N LYS A 264 -10.38 -2.83 -21.13
CA LYS A 264 -9.97 -2.30 -22.43
C LYS A 264 -10.39 -0.84 -22.58
N ASN A 265 -11.64 -0.52 -22.24
CA ASN A 265 -12.16 0.82 -22.29
C ASN A 265 -11.43 1.75 -21.30
N TYR A 266 -11.23 1.32 -20.06
CA TYR A 266 -10.48 2.09 -19.06
C TYR A 266 -9.06 2.42 -19.52
N LEU A 267 -8.36 1.47 -20.14
CA LEU A 267 -7.01 1.68 -20.67
C LEU A 267 -6.99 2.59 -21.90
N SER A 268 -8.06 2.59 -22.70
CA SER A 268 -8.18 3.44 -23.90
C SER A 268 -8.47 4.90 -23.55
N ASP A 269 -9.20 5.15 -22.48
CA ASP A 269 -9.59 6.49 -22.04
C ASP A 269 -8.45 7.28 -21.39
N GLY A 270 -7.30 6.66 -21.17
CA GLY A 270 -6.04 7.31 -20.78
C GLY A 270 -6.04 7.94 -19.39
N HIS A 271 -6.73 7.34 -18.43
CA HIS A 271 -6.78 7.80 -17.02
C HIS A 271 -5.47 7.61 -16.28
#